data_c767eccf0d6020521fd21b74e852b38b
#
_entry.id   c767eccf0d6020521fd21b74e852b38b
#
_cell.length_a   1.000
_cell.length_b   1.000
_cell.length_c   1.000
_cell.angle_alpha   90.00
_cell.angle_beta   90.00
_cell.angle_gamma   90.00
#
_symmetry.space_group_name_H-M   'P 1'
#
loop_
_entity.id
_entity.type
_entity.pdbx_description
1 polymer ?
#
loop_
_entity_poly.entity_id
_entity_poly.type
_entity_poly.pdbx_seq_one_letter_code
_entity_poly.pdbx_strand_id
1 'polypeptide(L)' 'MPSVDVKMWKGLSEEAAKKIIEGITKVFVNLGIPEQAVEVVIYEIPKTHWGIGGVPASTARPDAKSP' A
#
# COMPACT_ATOMS: atom_id res chain seq x y z
N MET A 1 -8.74 2.31 -17.70
CA MET A 1 -8.73 1.27 -16.66
C MET A 1 -7.66 1.61 -15.63
N PRO A 2 -8.04 2.13 -14.41
CA PRO A 2 -7.02 2.50 -13.43
C PRO A 2 -6.41 1.30 -12.73
N SER A 3 -5.10 1.39 -12.52
CA SER A 3 -4.32 0.43 -11.77
C SER A 3 -3.47 1.20 -10.78
N VAL A 4 -3.56 0.85 -9.50
CA VAL A 4 -2.86 1.55 -8.42
C VAL A 4 -1.94 0.59 -7.69
N ASP A 5 -0.68 0.97 -7.57
CA ASP A 5 0.32 0.23 -6.81
C ASP A 5 0.55 0.94 -5.49
N VAL A 6 0.37 0.20 -4.40
CA VAL A 6 0.62 0.71 -3.05
C VAL A 6 1.80 -0.05 -2.47
N LYS A 7 2.86 0.67 -2.14
CA LYS A 7 4.01 0.05 -1.48
C LYS A 7 3.97 0.41 -0.01
N MET A 8 4.05 -0.59 0.83
CA MET A 8 3.96 -0.45 2.28
C MET A 8 4.99 -1.34 2.95
N TRP A 9 5.30 -1.04 4.19
CA TRP A 9 6.13 -1.93 4.98
C TRP A 9 5.34 -3.18 5.33
N LYS A 10 6.03 -4.31 5.38
CA LYS A 10 5.44 -5.60 5.71
C LYS A 10 4.79 -5.60 7.09
N GLY A 11 3.71 -6.35 7.24
CA GLY A 11 3.00 -6.50 8.49
C GLY A 11 1.54 -6.06 8.44
N LEU A 12 1.02 -5.87 7.23
CA LEU A 12 -0.38 -5.49 7.04
C LEU A 12 -1.29 -6.71 7.25
N SER A 13 -2.35 -6.54 8.02
CA SER A 13 -3.36 -7.58 8.16
C SER A 13 -4.21 -7.70 6.89
N GLU A 14 -4.82 -8.86 6.67
CA GLU A 14 -5.72 -9.05 5.53
C GLU A 14 -6.88 -8.08 5.57
N GLU A 15 -7.40 -7.81 6.77
CA GLU A 15 -8.52 -6.88 6.94
C GLU A 15 -8.12 -5.46 6.57
N ALA A 16 -6.94 -5.02 7.01
CA ALA A 16 -6.44 -3.69 6.64
C ALA A 16 -6.19 -3.59 5.15
N ALA A 17 -5.63 -4.63 4.53
CA ALA A 17 -5.44 -4.68 3.09
C ALA A 17 -6.76 -4.54 2.35
N LYS A 18 -7.79 -5.24 2.80
CA LYS A 18 -9.12 -5.17 2.23
C LYS A 18 -9.68 -3.75 2.28
N LYS A 19 -9.53 -3.08 3.41
CA LYS A 19 -9.99 -1.71 3.57
C LYS A 19 -9.27 -0.72 2.66
N ILE A 20 -7.97 -0.90 2.49
CA ILE A 20 -7.19 -0.07 1.58
C ILE A 20 -7.68 -0.25 0.14
N ILE A 21 -7.86 -1.50 -0.27
CA ILE A 21 -8.35 -1.82 -1.62
C ILE A 21 -9.74 -1.22 -1.84
N GLU A 22 -10.64 -1.40 -0.89
CA GLU A 22 -12.00 -0.85 -0.98
C GLU A 22 -11.98 0.68 -1.06
N GLY A 23 -11.19 1.32 -0.21
CA GLY A 23 -11.12 2.78 -0.14
C GLY A 23 -10.57 3.40 -1.43
N ILE A 24 -9.49 2.83 -1.95
CA ILE A 24 -8.89 3.32 -3.19
C ILE A 24 -9.84 3.09 -4.37
N THR A 25 -10.47 1.92 -4.43
CA THR A 25 -11.45 1.61 -5.46
C THR A 25 -12.60 2.62 -5.46
N LYS A 26 -13.07 2.97 -4.27
CA LYS A 26 -14.20 3.90 -4.13
C LYS A 26 -13.89 5.29 -4.67
N VAL A 27 -12.66 5.74 -4.56
CA VAL A 27 -12.23 7.04 -5.13
C VAL A 27 -12.56 7.07 -6.62
N PHE A 28 -12.23 6.01 -7.34
CA PHE A 28 -12.46 5.93 -8.78
C PHE A 28 -13.93 5.71 -9.12
N VAL A 29 -14.64 4.92 -8.31
CA VAL A 29 -16.08 4.71 -8.49
C VAL A 29 -16.82 6.03 -8.36
N ASN A 30 -16.41 6.88 -7.42
CA ASN A 30 -17.01 8.20 -7.24
C ASN A 30 -16.76 9.13 -8.44
N LEU A 31 -15.76 8.81 -9.26
CA LEU A 31 -15.49 9.53 -10.50
C LEU A 31 -16.26 8.97 -11.70
N GLY A 32 -17.08 7.94 -11.48
CA GLY A 32 -17.87 7.33 -12.54
C GLY A 32 -17.24 6.13 -13.21
N ILE A 33 -16.13 5.60 -12.66
CA ILE A 33 -15.45 4.44 -13.22
C ILE A 33 -16.08 3.18 -12.66
N PRO A 34 -16.42 2.19 -13.51
CA PRO A 34 -16.98 0.93 -13.02
C PRO A 34 -16.03 0.24 -12.03
N GLU A 35 -16.60 -0.30 -10.96
CA GLU A 35 -15.83 -0.94 -9.89
C GLU A 35 -14.90 -2.02 -10.41
N GLN A 36 -15.36 -2.84 -11.35
CA GLN A 36 -14.58 -3.94 -11.89
C GLN A 36 -13.40 -3.49 -12.75
N ALA A 37 -13.37 -2.23 -13.16
CA ALA A 37 -12.27 -1.69 -13.95
C ALA A 37 -11.10 -1.23 -13.09
N VAL A 38 -11.29 -1.12 -11.76
CA VAL A 38 -10.25 -0.62 -10.85
C VAL A 38 -9.46 -1.78 -10.29
N GLU A 39 -8.13 -1.70 -10.44
CA GLU A 39 -7.22 -2.70 -9.87
C GLU A 39 -6.31 -2.02 -8.86
N VAL A 40 -6.13 -2.66 -7.71
CA VAL A 40 -5.26 -2.15 -6.65
C VAL A 40 -4.35 -3.29 -6.22
N VAL A 41 -3.04 -3.05 -6.26
CA VAL A 41 -2.05 -4.04 -5.85
C VAL A 41 -1.26 -3.48 -4.67
N ILE A 42 -1.18 -4.25 -3.59
CA ILE A 42 -0.42 -3.86 -2.41
C ILE A 42 0.87 -4.68 -2.36
N TYR A 43 1.99 -3.99 -2.30
CA TYR A 43 3.30 -4.61 -2.17
C TYR A 43 3.76 -4.42 -0.73
N GLU A 44 3.93 -5.51 0.00
CA GLU A 44 4.46 -5.47 1.36
C GLU A 44 5.95 -5.73 1.31
N ILE A 45 6.71 -4.75 1.73
CA ILE A 45 8.17 -4.76 1.62
C ILE A 45 8.79 -4.75 3.01
N PRO A 46 9.73 -5.67 3.30
CA PRO A 46 10.45 -5.64 4.58
C PRO A 46 11.21 -4.33 4.72
N LYS A 47 11.26 -3.78 5.92
CA LYS A 47 12.00 -2.53 6.19
C LYS A 47 13.48 -2.64 5.83
N THR A 48 14.03 -3.84 5.86
CA THR A 48 15.42 -4.10 5.46
C THR A 48 15.67 -3.88 3.97
N HIS A 49 14.59 -3.90 3.17
CA HIS A 49 14.66 -3.73 1.72
C HIS A 49 14.06 -2.40 1.25
N TRP A 50 13.80 -1.50 2.18
CA TRP A 50 13.26 -0.19 1.88
C TRP A 50 14.33 0.86 2.19
N GLY A 51 14.90 1.48 1.16
CA GLY A 51 15.98 2.44 1.33
C GLY A 51 15.50 3.86 1.52
N ILE A 52 16.06 4.53 2.52
CA ILE A 52 15.81 5.96 2.77
C ILE A 52 17.17 6.61 2.91
N GLY A 53 17.54 7.49 1.96
CA GLY A 53 18.82 8.17 2.01
C GLY A 53 20.03 7.24 1.98
N GLY A 54 19.90 6.09 1.29
CA GLY A 54 20.97 5.10 1.20
C GLY A 54 21.01 4.13 2.38
N VAL A 55 20.07 4.21 3.30
CA VAL A 55 20.04 3.38 4.52
C VAL A 55 18.71 2.61 4.57
N PRO A 56 18.72 1.34 4.99
CA PRO A 56 17.47 0.62 5.15
C PRO A 56 16.54 1.30 6.17
N ALA A 57 15.24 1.24 5.92
CA ALA A 57 14.25 1.84 6.83
C ALA A 57 14.33 1.25 8.25
N SER A 58 14.73 -0.01 8.37
CA SER A 58 14.94 -0.64 9.67
C SER A 58 15.97 0.08 10.52
N THR A 59 16.95 0.74 9.89
CA THR A 59 17.97 1.53 10.55
C THR A 59 17.57 3.01 10.59
N ALA A 60 17.07 3.54 9.49
CA ALA A 60 16.71 4.96 9.37
C ALA A 60 15.50 5.32 10.24
N ARG A 61 14.58 4.40 10.42
CA ARG A 61 13.34 4.61 11.16
C ARG A 61 13.09 3.46 12.14
N PRO A 62 13.98 3.25 13.13
CA PRO A 62 13.90 2.08 14.00
C PRO A 62 12.62 2.05 14.86
N ASP A 63 12.08 3.21 15.20
CA ASP A 63 10.89 3.30 16.06
C ASP A 63 9.58 3.35 15.28
N ALA A 64 9.64 3.40 13.97
CA ALA A 64 8.43 3.44 13.15
C ALA A 64 7.79 2.04 13.11
N LYS A 65 6.49 1.99 13.38
CA LYS A 65 5.75 0.74 13.35
C LYS A 65 5.31 0.42 11.94
N SER A 66 5.33 -0.86 11.61
CA SER A 66 4.71 -1.34 10.38
C SER A 66 3.20 -1.17 10.47
N PRO A 67 2.58 -0.99 9.36
CA PRO A 67 1.39 -0.20 9.07
C PRO A 67 0.32 -0.28 10.07
#